data_25735126a3ea65db6bea06a893e52505
#
_entry.id   25735126a3ea65db6bea06a893e52505
#
_cell.length_a   1.000
_cell.length_b   1.000
_cell.length_c   1.000
_cell.angle_alpha   90.00
_cell.angle_beta   90.00
_cell.angle_gamma   90.00
#
_symmetry.space_group_name_H-M   'P 1'
#
loop_
_entity.id
_entity.type
_entity.pdbx_description
1 polymer ?
#
loop_
_entity_poly.entity_id
_entity_poly.type
_entity_poly.pdbx_seq_one_letter_code
_entity_poly.pdbx_strand_id
1 'polypeptide(L)'
;PPLTTGYEERDGSIGPRSLAFYTRLAQGGCSYIVIGDVAPVRTASPTPKLYDESQIEMYKKLADALHEHDCKVALQLFHPEYDVQGVGKMIMEAGIAGQLAAKAKAANDLEEAEKQQKICDELTKGAYAKLHHDMQHFVTEASVEQLTAIKNSIAECARKAQKAGIDAIEIHGDRLLGSLCSTVLNHRTDNYGGSLENRIRYALEVLQA
;
A
#
# COMPACT_ATOMS: atom_id res chain seq x y z
N PRO A 1 0.73 17.36 8.87
CA PRO A 1 0.20 16.54 7.79
C PRO A 1 0.72 15.10 7.94
N PRO A 2 -0.05 14.10 7.44
CA PRO A 2 0.42 12.72 7.40
C PRO A 2 1.71 12.61 6.57
N LEU A 3 2.65 11.82 7.05
CA LEU A 3 3.96 11.64 6.41
C LEU A 3 4.39 10.17 6.51
N THR A 4 5.09 9.68 5.50
CA THR A 4 5.86 8.46 5.61
C THR A 4 7.14 8.76 6.40
N THR A 5 7.30 8.15 7.58
CA THR A 5 8.42 8.44 8.48
C THR A 5 9.69 7.66 8.13
N GLY A 6 9.55 6.51 7.47
CA GLY A 6 10.64 5.57 7.22
C GLY A 6 11.10 4.83 8.48
N TYR A 7 10.28 4.83 9.53
CA TYR A 7 10.56 4.12 10.80
C TYR A 7 9.87 2.77 10.89
N GLU A 8 9.02 2.47 9.92
CA GLU A 8 8.31 1.20 9.81
C GLU A 8 9.29 0.04 9.58
N GLU A 9 8.89 -1.15 10.01
CA GLU A 9 9.63 -2.36 9.71
C GLU A 9 9.57 -2.70 8.22
N ARG A 10 10.41 -3.61 7.75
CA ARG A 10 10.49 -3.95 6.31
C ARG A 10 9.18 -4.48 5.72
N ASP A 11 8.36 -5.12 6.54
CA ASP A 11 7.02 -5.60 6.15
C ASP A 11 5.94 -4.51 6.24
N GLY A 12 6.29 -3.31 6.70
CA GLY A 12 5.40 -2.19 6.93
C GLY A 12 4.69 -2.21 8.28
N SER A 13 5.10 -3.08 9.21
CA SER A 13 4.54 -3.08 10.57
C SER A 13 5.03 -1.89 11.39
N ILE A 14 4.25 -1.53 12.40
CA ILE A 14 4.63 -0.55 13.41
C ILE A 14 5.62 -1.18 14.38
N GLY A 15 6.90 -0.84 14.23
CA GLY A 15 7.97 -1.30 15.09
C GLY A 15 8.30 -0.34 16.24
N PRO A 16 9.32 -0.66 17.07
CA PRO A 16 9.69 0.17 18.21
C PRO A 16 10.04 1.62 17.86
N ARG A 17 10.62 1.86 16.68
CA ARG A 17 10.99 3.21 16.24
C ARG A 17 9.75 4.06 15.92
N SER A 18 8.80 3.51 15.17
CA SER A 18 7.52 4.17 14.87
C SER A 18 6.75 4.44 16.15
N LEU A 19 6.64 3.44 17.02
CA LEU A 19 5.96 3.57 18.31
C LEU A 19 6.57 4.70 19.15
N ALA A 20 7.89 4.72 19.32
CA ALA A 20 8.58 5.76 20.08
C ALA A 20 8.41 7.16 19.47
N PHE A 21 8.41 7.27 18.14
CA PHE A 21 8.22 8.54 17.45
C PHE A 21 6.82 9.13 17.73
N TYR A 22 5.76 8.34 17.48
CA TYR A 22 4.39 8.82 17.65
C TYR A 22 4.04 9.05 19.13
N THR A 23 4.52 8.21 20.04
CA THR A 23 4.35 8.42 21.49
C THR A 23 4.96 9.74 21.94
N ARG A 24 6.15 10.11 21.43
CA ARG A 24 6.75 11.42 21.73
C ARG A 24 5.91 12.61 21.28
N LEU A 25 5.27 12.51 20.11
CA LEU A 25 4.38 13.55 19.63
C LEU A 25 3.16 13.71 20.56
N ALA A 26 2.57 12.61 20.99
CA ALA A 26 1.46 12.61 21.94
C ALA A 26 1.89 13.21 23.30
N GLN A 27 3.04 12.81 23.85
CA GLN A 27 3.64 13.41 25.06
C GLN A 27 3.90 14.92 24.92
N GLY A 28 4.16 15.38 23.71
CA GLY A 28 4.32 16.82 23.39
C GLY A 28 3.02 17.60 23.36
N GLY A 29 1.87 16.99 23.62
CA GLY A 29 0.55 17.63 23.68
C GLY A 29 -0.24 17.60 22.36
N CYS A 30 0.15 16.78 21.39
CA CYS A 30 -0.71 16.54 20.23
C CYS A 30 -1.98 15.83 20.66
N SER A 31 -3.14 16.39 20.35
CA SER A 31 -4.46 15.79 20.65
C SER A 31 -4.97 14.86 19.55
N TYR A 32 -4.37 14.92 18.35
CA TYR A 32 -4.75 14.10 17.20
C TYR A 32 -3.56 13.88 16.26
N ILE A 33 -3.31 12.65 15.88
CA ILE A 33 -2.24 12.26 14.96
C ILE A 33 -2.85 11.44 13.81
N VAL A 34 -2.47 11.76 12.57
CA VAL A 34 -2.79 10.96 11.40
C VAL A 34 -1.50 10.26 10.93
N ILE A 35 -1.54 8.95 10.91
CA ILE A 35 -0.44 8.12 10.38
C ILE A 35 -0.62 8.01 8.87
N GLY A 36 0.34 8.52 8.11
CA GLY A 36 0.24 8.64 6.66
C GLY A 36 0.58 7.38 5.89
N ASP A 37 -0.01 7.30 4.71
CA ASP A 37 0.30 6.33 3.65
C ASP A 37 0.19 4.85 4.09
N VAL A 38 -0.85 4.51 4.87
CA VAL A 38 -1.07 3.12 5.28
C VAL A 38 -1.66 2.32 4.10
N ALA A 39 -0.88 1.37 3.60
CA ALA A 39 -1.32 0.53 2.49
C ALA A 39 -2.19 -0.64 2.98
N PRO A 40 -3.37 -0.87 2.34
CA PRO A 40 -4.26 -1.99 2.68
C PRO A 40 -3.82 -3.31 2.05
N VAL A 41 -2.70 -3.30 1.34
CA VAL A 41 -2.14 -4.44 0.62
C VAL A 41 -0.62 -4.50 0.79
N ARG A 42 -0.04 -5.66 0.52
CA ARG A 42 1.42 -5.84 0.54
C ARG A 42 2.05 -5.15 -0.67
N THR A 43 2.74 -4.05 -0.44
CA THR A 43 3.48 -3.30 -1.48
C THR A 43 4.98 -3.43 -1.26
N ALA A 44 5.77 -3.13 -2.29
CA ALA A 44 7.23 -3.01 -2.18
C ALA A 44 7.66 -1.66 -1.54
N SER A 45 6.74 -0.70 -1.45
CA SER A 45 6.99 0.60 -0.85
C SER A 45 7.28 0.49 0.65
N PRO A 46 8.20 1.28 1.22
CA PRO A 46 8.51 1.30 2.66
C PRO A 46 7.47 2.12 3.45
N THR A 47 6.19 1.96 3.14
CA THR A 47 5.09 2.62 3.83
C THR A 47 4.53 1.71 4.92
N PRO A 48 3.86 2.23 5.96
CA PRO A 48 3.12 1.41 6.89
C PRO A 48 2.03 0.62 6.19
N LYS A 49 1.72 -0.57 6.68
CA LYS A 49 0.76 -1.50 6.06
C LYS A 49 -0.11 -2.14 7.12
N LEU A 50 -1.39 -2.36 6.76
CA LEU A 50 -2.33 -3.11 7.59
C LEU A 50 -3.19 -3.99 6.70
N TYR A 51 -2.59 -5.05 6.15
CA TYR A 51 -3.26 -6.00 5.26
C TYR A 51 -3.52 -7.37 5.91
N ASP A 52 -2.79 -7.70 6.99
CA ASP A 52 -2.86 -9.00 7.66
C ASP A 52 -3.32 -8.86 9.11
N GLU A 53 -4.08 -9.84 9.60
CA GLU A 53 -4.59 -9.88 10.98
C GLU A 53 -3.45 -9.86 12.02
N SER A 54 -2.29 -10.45 11.72
CA SER A 54 -1.12 -10.46 12.61
C SER A 54 -0.57 -9.07 12.90
N GLN A 55 -0.88 -8.08 12.07
CA GLN A 55 -0.43 -6.70 12.25
C GLN A 55 -1.31 -5.90 13.22
N ILE A 56 -2.53 -6.36 13.53
CA ILE A 56 -3.49 -5.64 14.40
C ILE A 56 -2.88 -5.33 15.76
N GLU A 57 -2.21 -6.28 16.38
CA GLU A 57 -1.64 -6.12 17.72
C GLU A 57 -0.60 -4.97 17.78
N MET A 58 0.16 -4.76 16.72
CA MET A 58 1.14 -3.67 16.64
C MET A 58 0.45 -2.29 16.55
N TYR A 59 -0.61 -2.20 15.76
CA TYR A 59 -1.43 -0.98 15.69
C TYR A 59 -2.21 -0.73 16.97
N LYS A 60 -2.64 -1.80 17.67
CA LYS A 60 -3.27 -1.69 18.98
C LYS A 60 -2.31 -1.09 20.01
N LYS A 61 -1.08 -1.58 20.08
CA LYS A 61 -0.04 -1.03 20.97
C LYS A 61 0.22 0.45 20.67
N LEU A 62 0.19 0.85 19.41
CA LEU A 62 0.33 2.23 19.02
C LEU A 62 -0.86 3.07 19.50
N ALA A 63 -2.10 2.63 19.25
CA ALA A 63 -3.29 3.31 19.70
C ALA A 63 -3.32 3.47 21.22
N ASP A 64 -3.07 2.39 21.96
CA ASP A 64 -3.02 2.39 23.42
C ASP A 64 -1.98 3.41 23.94
N ALA A 65 -0.76 3.43 23.36
CA ALA A 65 0.30 4.36 23.78
C ALA A 65 -0.04 5.85 23.48
N LEU A 66 -0.79 6.13 22.43
CA LEU A 66 -1.24 7.50 22.14
C LEU A 66 -2.40 7.91 23.07
N HIS A 67 -3.34 7.00 23.32
CA HIS A 67 -4.49 7.22 24.19
C HIS A 67 -4.07 7.48 25.64
N GLU A 68 -2.96 6.92 26.13
CA GLU A 68 -2.39 7.24 27.46
C GLU A 68 -2.05 8.75 27.61
N HIS A 69 -1.95 9.49 26.52
CA HIS A 69 -1.67 10.92 26.48
C HIS A 69 -2.82 11.76 25.92
N ASP A 70 -4.06 11.25 25.99
CA ASP A 70 -5.26 11.90 25.44
C ASP A 70 -5.16 12.25 23.95
N CYS A 71 -4.31 11.53 23.20
CA CYS A 71 -4.09 11.74 21.78
C CYS A 71 -4.90 10.73 20.95
N LYS A 72 -5.78 11.24 20.10
CA LYS A 72 -6.52 10.41 19.14
C LYS A 72 -5.66 10.05 17.93
N VAL A 73 -5.92 8.90 17.31
CA VAL A 73 -5.16 8.40 16.17
C VAL A 73 -6.05 8.01 15.01
N ALA A 74 -5.70 8.49 13.82
CA ALA A 74 -6.28 8.05 12.57
C ALA A 74 -5.22 7.38 11.68
N LEU A 75 -5.67 6.51 10.79
CA LEU A 75 -4.86 6.01 9.69
C LEU A 75 -5.32 6.64 8.38
N GLN A 76 -4.38 7.21 7.62
CA GLN A 76 -4.64 7.61 6.26
C GLN A 76 -4.42 6.41 5.33
N LEU A 77 -5.51 5.88 4.80
CA LEU A 77 -5.47 4.73 3.88
C LEU A 77 -5.28 5.19 2.44
N PHE A 78 -4.38 4.53 1.72
CA PHE A 78 -4.17 4.80 0.31
C PHE A 78 -3.96 3.51 -0.48
N HIS A 79 -4.25 3.55 -1.77
CA HIS A 79 -3.82 2.50 -2.69
C HIS A 79 -2.98 3.14 -3.80
N PRO A 80 -1.80 2.59 -4.12
CA PRO A 80 -0.98 3.12 -5.21
C PRO A 80 -1.64 2.90 -6.58
N GLU A 81 -1.31 3.75 -7.54
CA GLU A 81 -1.85 3.74 -8.90
C GLU A 81 -1.09 2.77 -9.80
N TYR A 82 -1.05 1.49 -9.43
CA TYR A 82 -0.51 0.43 -10.26
C TYR A 82 -1.06 -0.94 -9.83
N ASP A 83 -0.93 -1.93 -10.70
CA ASP A 83 -1.27 -3.32 -10.40
C ASP A 83 -0.27 -3.92 -9.39
N VAL A 84 -0.58 -3.71 -8.11
CA VAL A 84 0.26 -4.18 -6.99
C VAL A 84 0.45 -5.70 -7.03
N GLN A 85 -0.58 -6.44 -7.41
CA GLN A 85 -0.52 -7.91 -7.45
C GLN A 85 0.36 -8.40 -8.60
N GLY A 86 0.17 -7.86 -9.81
CA GLY A 86 0.95 -8.23 -10.98
C GLY A 86 2.43 -7.87 -10.83
N VAL A 87 2.72 -6.64 -10.44
CA VAL A 87 4.11 -6.19 -10.19
C VAL A 87 4.73 -6.99 -9.04
N GLY A 88 3.99 -7.19 -7.95
CA GLY A 88 4.46 -7.96 -6.79
C GLY A 88 4.79 -9.41 -7.14
N LYS A 89 3.98 -10.07 -7.98
CA LYS A 89 4.23 -11.42 -8.48
C LYS A 89 5.55 -11.49 -9.27
N MET A 90 5.76 -10.56 -10.20
CA MET A 90 7.00 -10.52 -10.99
C MET A 90 8.24 -10.31 -10.11
N ILE A 91 8.16 -9.43 -9.12
CA ILE A 91 9.26 -9.19 -8.16
C ILE A 91 9.55 -10.44 -7.32
N MET A 92 8.50 -11.14 -6.87
CA MET A 92 8.66 -12.38 -6.10
C MET A 92 9.31 -13.48 -6.95
N GLU A 93 8.86 -13.68 -8.18
CA GLU A 93 9.44 -14.66 -9.12
C GLU A 93 10.90 -14.32 -9.46
N ALA A 94 11.22 -13.03 -9.67
CA ALA A 94 12.59 -12.56 -9.84
C ALA A 94 13.46 -12.89 -8.62
N GLY A 95 12.95 -12.67 -7.41
CA GLY A 95 13.66 -13.01 -6.17
C GLY A 95 13.94 -14.51 -6.04
N ILE A 96 13.01 -15.37 -6.44
CA ILE A 96 13.20 -16.83 -6.47
C ILE A 96 14.30 -17.20 -7.48
N ALA A 97 14.23 -16.68 -8.71
CA ALA A 97 15.25 -16.92 -9.72
C ALA A 97 16.65 -16.46 -9.27
N GLY A 98 16.75 -15.28 -8.64
CA GLY A 98 18.01 -14.78 -8.08
C GLY A 98 18.58 -15.68 -6.98
N GLN A 99 17.74 -16.24 -6.12
CA GLN A 99 18.16 -17.22 -5.10
C GLN A 99 18.63 -18.54 -5.74
N LEU A 100 17.97 -19.01 -6.79
CA LEU A 100 18.40 -20.20 -7.53
C LEU A 100 19.73 -19.97 -8.24
N ALA A 101 19.93 -18.79 -8.85
CA ALA A 101 21.19 -18.41 -9.45
C ALA A 101 22.34 -18.41 -8.43
N ALA A 102 22.10 -17.85 -7.25
CA ALA A 102 23.10 -17.84 -6.18
C ALA A 102 23.45 -19.27 -5.68
N LYS A 103 22.46 -20.14 -5.55
CA LYS A 103 22.67 -21.55 -5.15
C LYS A 103 23.45 -22.32 -6.22
N ALA A 104 23.10 -22.20 -7.51
CA ALA A 104 23.78 -22.84 -8.61
C ALA A 104 25.26 -22.37 -8.70
N LYS A 105 25.49 -21.07 -8.53
CA LYS A 105 26.84 -20.51 -8.47
C LYS A 105 27.67 -21.09 -7.31
N ALA A 106 27.06 -21.26 -6.13
CA ALA A 106 27.73 -21.88 -4.99
C ALA A 106 28.04 -23.37 -5.21
N ALA A 107 27.22 -24.05 -6.02
CA ALA A 107 27.44 -25.43 -6.45
C ALA A 107 28.40 -25.57 -7.65
N ASN A 108 28.96 -24.47 -8.14
CA ASN A 108 29.81 -24.41 -9.34
C ASN A 108 29.10 -24.87 -10.64
N ASP A 109 27.77 -24.79 -10.66
CA ASP A 109 26.93 -24.99 -11.85
C ASP A 109 26.72 -23.65 -12.55
N LEU A 110 27.67 -23.27 -13.39
CA LEU A 110 27.70 -21.95 -14.01
C LEU A 110 26.62 -21.77 -15.08
N GLU A 111 26.24 -22.86 -15.78
CA GLU A 111 25.22 -22.81 -16.81
C GLU A 111 23.83 -22.53 -16.20
N GLU A 112 23.44 -23.26 -15.15
CA GLU A 112 22.17 -23.02 -14.46
C GLU A 112 22.18 -21.65 -13.73
N ALA A 113 23.34 -21.24 -13.18
CA ALA A 113 23.46 -19.92 -12.57
C ALA A 113 23.19 -18.78 -13.56
N GLU A 114 23.77 -18.84 -14.76
CA GLU A 114 23.58 -17.84 -15.82
C GLU A 114 22.14 -17.83 -16.31
N LYS A 115 21.54 -19.01 -16.52
CA LYS A 115 20.13 -19.15 -16.92
C LYS A 115 19.18 -18.52 -15.91
N GLN A 116 19.36 -18.81 -14.62
CA GLN A 116 18.51 -18.28 -13.56
C GLN A 116 18.72 -16.77 -13.37
N GLN A 117 19.94 -16.29 -13.52
CA GLN A 117 20.24 -14.85 -13.47
C GLN A 117 19.53 -14.11 -14.61
N LYS A 118 19.53 -14.65 -15.82
CA LYS A 118 18.81 -14.05 -16.96
C LYS A 118 17.30 -13.97 -16.70
N ILE A 119 16.70 -15.00 -16.13
CA ILE A 119 15.26 -15.00 -15.74
C ILE A 119 15.02 -13.90 -14.70
N CYS A 120 15.88 -13.79 -13.69
CA CYS A 120 15.79 -12.74 -12.67
C CYS A 120 15.82 -11.34 -13.29
N ASP A 121 16.76 -11.09 -14.20
CA ASP A 121 16.94 -9.80 -14.85
C ASP A 121 15.76 -9.44 -15.77
N GLU A 122 15.25 -10.41 -16.54
CA GLU A 122 14.07 -10.22 -17.40
C GLU A 122 12.80 -9.91 -16.59
N LEU A 123 12.54 -10.66 -15.52
CA LEU A 123 11.40 -10.42 -14.64
C LEU A 123 11.51 -9.07 -13.92
N THR A 124 12.70 -8.73 -13.46
CA THR A 124 12.97 -7.42 -12.82
C THR A 124 12.71 -6.29 -13.79
N LYS A 125 13.25 -6.38 -15.01
CA LYS A 125 13.02 -5.38 -16.06
C LYS A 125 11.54 -5.27 -16.44
N GLY A 126 10.85 -6.40 -16.55
CA GLY A 126 9.41 -6.45 -16.83
C GLY A 126 8.59 -5.80 -15.72
N ALA A 127 8.92 -6.06 -14.45
CA ALA A 127 8.24 -5.45 -13.31
C ALA A 127 8.39 -3.92 -13.30
N TYR A 128 9.58 -3.40 -13.57
CA TYR A 128 9.80 -1.95 -13.69
C TYR A 128 9.07 -1.35 -14.89
N ALA A 129 9.09 -2.02 -16.04
CA ALA A 129 8.37 -1.55 -17.22
C ALA A 129 6.86 -1.47 -16.97
N LYS A 130 6.29 -2.52 -16.35
CA LYS A 130 4.87 -2.54 -15.95
C LYS A 130 4.55 -1.43 -14.95
N LEU A 131 5.38 -1.26 -13.91
CA LEU A 131 5.21 -0.20 -12.92
C LEU A 131 5.19 1.19 -13.57
N HIS A 132 6.14 1.47 -14.46
CA HIS A 132 6.21 2.74 -15.19
C HIS A 132 5.00 2.97 -16.09
N HIS A 133 4.52 1.93 -16.76
CA HIS A 133 3.31 2.00 -17.57
C HIS A 133 2.09 2.30 -16.69
N ASP A 134 1.91 1.50 -15.65
CA ASP A 134 0.76 1.62 -14.74
C ASP A 134 0.68 3.00 -14.07
N MET A 135 1.80 3.56 -13.63
CA MET A 135 1.84 4.91 -13.02
C MET A 135 1.26 6.01 -13.93
N GLN A 136 1.17 5.78 -15.23
CA GLN A 136 0.61 6.73 -16.20
C GLN A 136 -0.79 6.34 -16.68
N HIS A 137 -1.13 5.05 -16.65
CA HIS A 137 -2.29 4.52 -17.36
C HIS A 137 -3.27 3.75 -16.46
N PHE A 138 -2.87 3.36 -15.24
CA PHE A 138 -3.67 2.49 -14.36
C PHE A 138 -5.09 3.02 -14.12
N VAL A 139 -5.25 4.32 -13.92
CA VAL A 139 -6.55 4.95 -13.70
C VAL A 139 -7.52 4.65 -14.85
N THR A 140 -7.02 4.69 -16.08
CA THR A 140 -7.83 4.45 -17.28
C THR A 140 -7.99 2.95 -17.59
N GLU A 141 -6.93 2.16 -17.36
CA GLU A 141 -6.85 0.76 -17.81
C GLU A 141 -7.28 -0.26 -16.75
N ALA A 142 -7.32 0.12 -15.47
CA ALA A 142 -7.74 -0.79 -14.40
C ALA A 142 -9.13 -1.36 -14.67
N SER A 143 -9.28 -2.68 -14.58
CA SER A 143 -10.60 -3.29 -14.74
C SER A 143 -11.52 -2.98 -13.56
N VAL A 144 -12.83 -3.13 -13.77
CA VAL A 144 -13.82 -2.94 -12.70
C VAL A 144 -13.58 -3.94 -11.56
N GLU A 145 -13.13 -5.15 -11.89
CA GLU A 145 -12.77 -6.19 -10.91
C GLU A 145 -11.56 -5.76 -10.07
N GLN A 146 -10.54 -5.17 -10.68
CA GLN A 146 -9.39 -4.62 -9.95
C GLN A 146 -9.82 -3.48 -9.02
N LEU A 147 -10.62 -2.54 -9.49
CA LEU A 147 -11.16 -1.46 -8.65
C LEU A 147 -12.00 -2.01 -7.50
N THR A 148 -12.82 -3.04 -7.75
CA THR A 148 -13.62 -3.70 -6.70
C THR A 148 -12.72 -4.38 -5.66
N ALA A 149 -11.67 -5.07 -6.08
CA ALA A 149 -10.71 -5.70 -5.18
C ALA A 149 -9.97 -4.65 -4.31
N ILE A 150 -9.61 -3.51 -4.89
CA ILE A 150 -8.98 -2.40 -4.16
C ILE A 150 -9.95 -1.82 -3.12
N LYS A 151 -11.19 -1.53 -3.50
CA LYS A 151 -12.24 -1.09 -2.57
C LYS A 151 -12.37 -2.04 -1.38
N ASN A 152 -12.48 -3.33 -1.65
CA ASN A 152 -12.60 -4.34 -0.61
C ASN A 152 -11.37 -4.38 0.31
N SER A 153 -10.15 -4.21 -0.23
CA SER A 153 -8.93 -4.17 0.57
C SER A 153 -8.89 -2.97 1.51
N ILE A 154 -9.37 -1.81 1.05
CA ILE A 154 -9.49 -0.59 1.88
C ILE A 154 -10.49 -0.81 3.01
N ALA A 155 -11.66 -1.36 2.71
CA ALA A 155 -12.68 -1.68 3.71
C ALA A 155 -12.18 -2.69 4.75
N GLU A 156 -11.48 -3.75 4.33
CA GLU A 156 -10.86 -4.72 5.24
C GLU A 156 -9.76 -4.09 6.12
N CYS A 157 -8.96 -3.18 5.57
CA CYS A 157 -7.97 -2.43 6.33
C CYS A 157 -8.64 -1.57 7.41
N ALA A 158 -9.72 -0.87 7.06
CA ALA A 158 -10.51 -0.07 8.01
C ALA A 158 -11.08 -0.93 9.14
N ARG A 159 -11.62 -2.13 8.85
CA ARG A 159 -12.08 -3.07 9.87
C ARG A 159 -10.95 -3.55 10.80
N LYS A 160 -9.75 -3.79 10.27
CA LYS A 160 -8.58 -4.12 11.09
C LYS A 160 -8.14 -2.95 11.97
N ALA A 161 -8.15 -1.73 11.43
CA ALA A 161 -7.88 -0.51 12.19
C ALA A 161 -8.86 -0.33 13.35
N GLN A 162 -10.16 -0.54 13.11
CA GLN A 162 -11.18 -0.52 14.17
C GLN A 162 -10.91 -1.56 15.27
N LYS A 163 -10.55 -2.81 14.90
CA LYS A 163 -10.16 -3.85 15.87
C LYS A 163 -8.91 -3.45 16.69
N ALA A 164 -8.01 -2.67 16.10
CA ALA A 164 -6.82 -2.16 16.76
C ALA A 164 -7.09 -0.94 17.67
N GLY A 165 -8.31 -0.44 17.77
CA GLY A 165 -8.65 0.72 18.57
C GLY A 165 -8.28 2.07 17.94
N ILE A 166 -8.07 2.11 16.63
CA ILE A 166 -7.86 3.36 15.87
C ILE A 166 -9.17 4.15 15.86
N ASP A 167 -9.09 5.46 16.12
CA ASP A 167 -10.26 6.31 16.32
C ASP A 167 -10.92 6.75 15.00
N ALA A 168 -10.17 6.88 13.92
CA ALA A 168 -10.69 7.34 12.64
C ALA A 168 -9.89 6.81 11.44
N ILE A 169 -10.51 6.85 10.28
CA ILE A 169 -9.89 6.59 8.99
C ILE A 169 -9.96 7.85 8.14
N GLU A 170 -8.84 8.21 7.56
CA GLU A 170 -8.74 9.19 6.49
C GLU A 170 -8.50 8.45 5.18
N ILE A 171 -9.26 8.75 4.13
CA ILE A 171 -9.03 8.20 2.81
C ILE A 171 -8.18 9.18 2.00
N HIS A 172 -7.02 8.73 1.54
CA HIS A 172 -6.12 9.58 0.77
C HIS A 172 -6.70 9.91 -0.61
N GLY A 173 -6.99 11.17 -0.84
CA GLY A 173 -7.60 11.68 -2.07
C GLY A 173 -6.59 12.07 -3.16
N ASP A 174 -5.29 11.91 -2.94
CA ASP A 174 -4.24 12.33 -3.88
C ASP A 174 -3.86 11.24 -4.91
N ARG A 175 -4.07 9.98 -4.55
CA ARG A 175 -3.74 8.85 -5.42
C ARG A 175 -4.97 8.38 -6.19
N LEU A 176 -5.12 7.11 -6.40
CA LEU A 176 -6.16 6.47 -7.22
C LEU A 176 -7.54 7.14 -7.14
N LEU A 177 -8.02 7.47 -5.93
CA LEU A 177 -9.35 8.06 -5.78
C LEU A 177 -9.42 9.47 -6.39
N GLY A 178 -8.44 10.31 -6.12
CA GLY A 178 -8.36 11.64 -6.69
C GLY A 178 -8.16 11.63 -8.19
N SER A 179 -7.30 10.73 -8.67
CA SER A 179 -7.07 10.57 -10.11
C SER A 179 -8.33 10.11 -10.86
N LEU A 180 -9.15 9.22 -10.26
CA LEU A 180 -10.46 8.83 -10.80
C LEU A 180 -11.46 10.01 -10.83
N CYS A 181 -11.38 10.93 -9.87
CA CYS A 181 -12.21 12.14 -9.88
C CYS A 181 -11.76 13.19 -10.94
N SER A 182 -10.51 13.12 -11.39
CA SER A 182 -9.88 14.12 -12.26
C SER A 182 -10.46 14.09 -13.67
N THR A 183 -10.74 15.27 -14.24
CA THR A 183 -11.08 15.41 -15.67
C THR A 183 -9.87 15.32 -16.59
N VAL A 184 -8.66 15.42 -16.03
CA VAL A 184 -7.40 15.41 -16.78
C VAL A 184 -6.79 14.01 -16.82
N LEU A 185 -6.91 13.24 -15.75
CA LEU A 185 -6.27 11.93 -15.62
C LEU A 185 -7.22 10.78 -15.96
N ASN A 186 -8.52 10.94 -15.70
CA ASN A 186 -9.51 9.90 -15.91
C ASN A 186 -10.09 9.96 -17.32
N HIS A 187 -9.59 9.10 -18.20
CA HIS A 187 -10.08 8.93 -19.58
C HIS A 187 -10.98 7.71 -19.76
N ARG A 188 -11.54 7.17 -18.66
CA ARG A 188 -12.45 6.02 -18.70
C ARG A 188 -13.76 6.34 -19.40
N THR A 189 -14.29 5.33 -20.06
CA THR A 189 -15.59 5.41 -20.78
C THR A 189 -16.68 4.55 -20.14
N ASP A 190 -16.37 3.92 -19.00
CA ASP A 190 -17.29 3.11 -18.21
C ASP A 190 -17.99 3.94 -17.10
N ASN A 191 -18.63 3.25 -16.14
CA ASN A 191 -19.38 3.87 -15.04
C ASN A 191 -18.49 4.65 -14.03
N TYR A 192 -17.18 4.67 -14.22
CA TYR A 192 -16.22 5.41 -13.39
C TYR A 192 -15.56 6.57 -14.14
N GLY A 193 -16.02 6.91 -15.37
CA GLY A 193 -15.47 7.98 -16.18
C GLY A 193 -16.51 8.87 -16.85
N GLY A 194 -16.07 9.92 -17.53
CA GLY A 194 -16.92 10.86 -18.26
C GLY A 194 -17.60 11.89 -17.34
N SER A 195 -18.85 11.72 -16.95
CA SER A 195 -19.60 12.70 -16.15
C SER A 195 -19.03 12.86 -14.73
N LEU A 196 -19.37 13.97 -14.06
CA LEU A 196 -18.97 14.17 -12.66
C LEU A 196 -19.47 13.03 -11.76
N GLU A 197 -20.72 12.64 -11.92
CA GLU A 197 -21.37 11.57 -11.13
C GLU A 197 -20.61 10.25 -11.27
N ASN A 198 -20.14 9.93 -12.46
CA ASN A 198 -19.36 8.72 -12.71
C ASN A 198 -17.96 8.82 -12.11
N ARG A 199 -17.28 9.95 -12.29
CA ARG A 199 -15.91 10.12 -11.75
C ARG A 199 -15.86 10.08 -10.24
N ILE A 200 -16.86 10.64 -9.53
CA ILE A 200 -16.89 10.58 -8.04
C ILE A 200 -17.46 9.27 -7.50
N ARG A 201 -18.10 8.45 -8.33
CA ARG A 201 -18.78 7.21 -7.93
C ARG A 201 -17.87 6.28 -7.14
N TYR A 202 -16.67 6.00 -7.65
CA TYR A 202 -15.74 5.09 -6.99
C TYR A 202 -15.32 5.58 -5.60
N ALA A 203 -15.03 6.87 -5.46
CA ALA A 203 -14.69 7.46 -4.17
C ALA A 203 -15.85 7.32 -3.16
N LEU A 204 -17.09 7.55 -3.60
CA LEU A 204 -18.27 7.36 -2.75
C LEU A 204 -18.47 5.88 -2.36
N GLU A 205 -18.27 4.95 -3.28
CA GLU A 205 -18.35 3.52 -3.00
C GLU A 205 -17.29 3.06 -2.00
N VAL A 206 -16.07 3.62 -2.04
CA VAL A 206 -15.02 3.33 -1.06
C VAL A 206 -15.38 3.85 0.33
N LEU A 207 -15.99 5.04 0.41
CA LEU A 207 -16.42 5.63 1.68
C LEU A 207 -17.63 4.89 2.30
N GLN A 208 -18.39 4.17 1.51
CA GLN A 208 -19.59 3.41 1.97
C GLN A 208 -19.25 1.96 2.33
N ALA A 209 -18.08 1.45 1.94
CA ALA A 209 -17.71 0.04 2.14
C ALA A 209 -17.18 -0.25 3.55
#